data_88680b2bef24830e193c25044f21fa90
#
_entry.id   88680b2bef24830e193c25044f21fa90
#
_cell.length_a   1.000
_cell.length_b   1.000
_cell.length_c   1.000
_cell.angle_alpha   90.00
_cell.angle_beta   90.00
_cell.angle_gamma   90.00
#
_symmetry.space_group_name_H-M   'P 1'
#
loop_
_entity.id
_entity.type
_entity.pdbx_description
1 polymer ?
#
loop_
_entity_poly.entity_id
_entity_poly.type
_entity_poly.pdbx_seq_one_letter_code
_entity_poly.pdbx_strand_id
1 'polypeptide(L)'
;MRRKQSISVYRYSLIFILVMLMALSVTLPVKLLATWAPPYTGEVKLYDYYGTLLNGGAHLVVYENRVIGGVEWDLNFISLLEGRVVWDLTVVGDKEITATVRGGVSFFGRELVESLYLDLPVRKATAFLHREVASLDGRVIVDLVELDINRDYPQFSVAGSVKVNGLQIGRGVDIGSFTAAIDKENEGSKIVFQSRGKGTVGANIIIFIDPAGKYRVEGSAEANENAGAAVKTALAWVGKRKGGNKFVVKSKGDLWSLIGNVINLTDNP
;
A
#
# COMPACT_ATOMS: atom_id res chain seq x y z
N MET A 1 -57.21 3.39 25.60
CA MET A 1 -56.79 2.88 24.28
C MET A 1 -55.94 3.87 23.45
N ARG A 2 -54.99 4.65 24.01
CA ARG A 2 -54.21 5.68 23.29
C ARG A 2 -52.69 5.38 23.15
N ARG A 3 -52.17 4.26 23.65
CA ARG A 3 -50.72 3.97 23.67
C ARG A 3 -50.15 3.26 22.43
N LYS A 4 -50.98 2.69 21.55
CA LYS A 4 -50.49 1.96 20.35
C LYS A 4 -50.14 2.86 19.15
N GLN A 5 -50.67 4.09 19.07
CA GLN A 5 -50.40 4.99 17.93
C GLN A 5 -49.01 5.68 17.98
N SER A 6 -48.47 5.92 19.17
CA SER A 6 -47.17 6.62 19.28
C SER A 6 -45.97 5.81 18.75
N ILE A 7 -45.98 4.49 18.96
CA ILE A 7 -44.90 3.61 18.51
C ILE A 7 -44.81 3.54 16.97
N SER A 8 -45.97 3.61 16.32
CA SER A 8 -46.02 3.61 14.83
C SER A 8 -45.42 4.89 14.23
N VAL A 9 -45.75 6.06 14.80
CA VAL A 9 -45.21 7.36 14.32
C VAL A 9 -43.71 7.43 14.45
N TYR A 10 -43.12 7.01 15.58
CA TYR A 10 -41.66 6.98 15.76
C TYR A 10 -40.97 6.07 14.78
N ARG A 11 -41.54 4.91 14.45
CA ARG A 11 -40.98 3.98 13.48
C ARG A 11 -40.96 4.58 12.06
N TYR A 12 -42.06 5.21 11.64
CA TYR A 12 -42.11 5.88 10.35
C TYR A 12 -41.20 7.10 10.27
N SER A 13 -41.08 7.89 11.34
CA SER A 13 -40.15 9.00 11.43
C SER A 13 -38.70 8.52 11.35
N LEU A 14 -38.34 7.42 12.00
CA LEU A 14 -37.00 6.84 11.93
C LEU A 14 -36.66 6.38 10.53
N ILE A 15 -37.58 5.67 9.88
CA ILE A 15 -37.42 5.20 8.49
C ILE A 15 -37.29 6.41 7.55
N PHE A 16 -38.12 7.43 7.71
CA PHE A 16 -38.05 8.66 6.91
C PHE A 16 -36.71 9.36 7.06
N ILE A 17 -36.21 9.52 8.29
CA ILE A 17 -34.89 10.12 8.57
C ILE A 17 -33.79 9.29 7.93
N LEU A 18 -33.86 7.95 8.04
CA LEU A 18 -32.84 7.05 7.43
C LEU A 18 -32.82 7.18 5.91
N VAL A 19 -34.00 7.18 5.27
CA VAL A 19 -34.13 7.35 3.82
C VAL A 19 -33.66 8.74 3.39
N MET A 20 -34.00 9.77 4.15
CA MET A 20 -33.55 11.14 3.89
C MET A 20 -32.02 11.28 4.01
N LEU A 21 -31.42 10.68 5.04
CA LEU A 21 -29.96 10.66 5.22
C LEU A 21 -29.27 9.89 4.06
N MET A 22 -29.85 8.76 3.67
CA MET A 22 -29.34 7.98 2.54
C MET A 22 -29.44 8.77 1.23
N ALA A 23 -30.57 9.43 0.96
CA ALA A 23 -30.75 10.28 -0.22
C ALA A 23 -29.77 11.46 -0.19
N LEU A 24 -29.55 12.08 0.97
CA LEU A 24 -28.61 13.17 1.15
C LEU A 24 -27.18 12.69 0.87
N SER A 25 -26.79 11.53 1.37
CA SER A 25 -25.44 10.96 1.16
C SER A 25 -25.15 10.69 -0.32
N VAL A 26 -26.15 10.27 -1.10
CA VAL A 26 -26.04 10.03 -2.54
C VAL A 26 -25.93 11.34 -3.32
N THR A 27 -26.60 12.40 -2.88
CA THR A 27 -26.73 13.65 -3.65
C THR A 27 -25.79 14.76 -3.19
N LEU A 28 -25.23 14.65 -1.98
CA LEU A 28 -24.38 15.72 -1.43
C LEU A 28 -23.06 15.82 -2.19
N PRO A 29 -22.76 16.97 -2.84
CA PRO A 29 -21.50 17.14 -3.54
C PRO A 29 -20.32 17.12 -2.57
N VAL A 30 -19.28 16.34 -2.90
CA VAL A 30 -18.07 16.24 -2.05
C VAL A 30 -17.40 17.60 -1.82
N LYS A 31 -17.53 18.54 -2.74
CA LYS A 31 -17.03 19.93 -2.57
C LYS A 31 -17.56 20.61 -1.30
N LEU A 32 -18.82 20.39 -0.97
CA LEU A 32 -19.42 20.96 0.25
C LEU A 32 -18.82 20.31 1.51
N LEU A 33 -18.59 19.00 1.49
CA LEU A 33 -17.97 18.30 2.61
C LEU A 33 -16.51 18.74 2.81
N ALA A 34 -15.76 18.93 1.73
CA ALA A 34 -14.37 19.37 1.78
C ALA A 34 -14.21 20.79 2.37
N THR A 35 -15.24 21.66 2.30
CA THR A 35 -15.21 22.98 2.94
C THR A 35 -15.48 22.90 4.45
N TRP A 36 -16.18 21.88 4.92
CA TRP A 36 -16.58 21.71 6.32
C TRP A 36 -15.60 20.84 7.11
N ALA A 37 -15.02 19.85 6.47
CA ALA A 37 -13.96 19.04 7.03
C ALA A 37 -12.64 19.41 6.32
N PRO A 38 -11.81 20.27 6.93
CA PRO A 38 -10.49 20.53 6.37
C PRO A 38 -9.76 19.18 6.24
N PRO A 39 -9.00 18.98 5.15
CA PRO A 39 -8.35 17.71 4.88
C PRO A 39 -7.36 17.39 6.00
N TYR A 40 -7.78 16.56 6.96
CA TYR A 40 -6.91 15.99 8.01
C TYR A 40 -5.97 14.91 7.45
N THR A 41 -5.71 14.96 6.18
CA THR A 41 -4.92 13.95 5.46
C THR A 41 -3.41 14.20 5.55
N GLY A 42 -2.97 15.05 6.50
CA GLY A 42 -1.56 15.31 6.72
C GLY A 42 -0.87 15.86 5.48
N GLU A 43 0.03 15.08 4.91
CA GLU A 43 0.84 15.48 3.74
C GLU A 43 0.11 15.34 2.40
N VAL A 44 -1.03 14.61 2.36
CA VAL A 44 -1.85 14.43 1.16
C VAL A 44 -2.85 15.56 1.03
N LYS A 45 -2.80 16.32 -0.06
CA LYS A 45 -3.74 17.39 -0.38
C LYS A 45 -4.50 17.03 -1.66
N LEU A 46 -5.82 17.12 -1.58
CA LEU A 46 -6.72 16.88 -2.71
C LEU A 46 -7.29 18.22 -3.20
N TYR A 47 -7.32 18.41 -4.50
CA TYR A 47 -7.83 19.63 -5.12
C TYR A 47 -8.80 19.30 -6.25
N ASP A 48 -9.70 20.24 -6.52
CA ASP A 48 -10.69 20.14 -7.60
C ASP A 48 -11.55 18.89 -7.51
N TYR A 49 -12.26 18.78 -6.39
CA TYR A 49 -13.20 17.70 -6.11
C TYR A 49 -14.40 17.70 -7.06
N TYR A 50 -14.86 16.51 -7.44
CA TYR A 50 -16.08 16.30 -8.20
C TYR A 50 -16.86 15.09 -7.69
N GLY A 51 -18.15 15.00 -8.08
CA GLY A 51 -19.03 13.92 -7.66
C GLY A 51 -19.49 14.04 -6.22
N THR A 52 -19.79 12.91 -5.61
CA THR A 52 -20.33 12.77 -4.26
C THR A 52 -19.35 12.00 -3.34
N LEU A 53 -19.70 11.85 -2.06
CA LEU A 53 -18.93 11.01 -1.13
C LEU A 53 -18.94 9.53 -1.55
N LEU A 54 -20.01 9.08 -2.20
CA LEU A 54 -20.19 7.69 -2.58
C LEU A 54 -19.47 7.35 -3.88
N ASN A 55 -19.54 8.26 -4.86
CA ASN A 55 -18.88 8.15 -6.15
C ASN A 55 -18.37 9.53 -6.57
N GLY A 56 -17.08 9.68 -6.65
CA GLY A 56 -16.47 10.97 -6.93
C GLY A 56 -14.98 10.88 -7.15
N GLY A 57 -14.31 12.03 -7.07
CA GLY A 57 -12.88 12.11 -7.25
C GLY A 57 -12.31 13.48 -6.95
N ALA A 58 -11.00 13.57 -7.13
CA ALA A 58 -10.24 14.81 -7.15
C ALA A 58 -9.30 14.78 -8.37
N HIS A 59 -9.31 15.85 -9.16
CA HIS A 59 -8.46 15.91 -10.36
C HIS A 59 -6.98 16.05 -10.02
N LEU A 60 -6.65 16.54 -8.83
CA LEU A 60 -5.29 16.76 -8.42
C LEU A 60 -5.05 16.26 -6.99
N VAL A 61 -4.12 15.32 -6.88
CA VAL A 61 -3.58 14.80 -5.63
C VAL A 61 -2.13 15.25 -5.51
N VAL A 62 -1.83 15.93 -4.42
CA VAL A 62 -0.48 16.39 -4.10
C VAL A 62 -0.05 15.72 -2.79
N TYR A 63 1.09 15.04 -2.83
CA TYR A 63 1.76 14.46 -1.66
C TYR A 63 3.12 15.14 -1.50
N GLU A 64 3.41 15.72 -0.34
CA GLU A 64 4.66 16.42 -0.05
C GLU A 64 5.11 17.38 -1.18
N ASN A 65 4.19 18.20 -1.65
CA ASN A 65 4.38 19.15 -2.77
C ASN A 65 4.68 18.52 -4.13
N ARG A 66 4.45 17.21 -4.30
CA ARG A 66 4.57 16.50 -5.59
C ARG A 66 3.20 16.12 -6.11
N VAL A 67 2.96 16.40 -7.38
CA VAL A 67 1.73 15.98 -8.07
C VAL A 67 1.83 14.48 -8.35
N ILE A 68 0.84 13.71 -7.85
CA ILE A 68 0.73 12.27 -8.11
C ILE A 68 -0.19 12.00 -9.31
N GLY A 69 -1.23 12.81 -9.48
CA GLY A 69 -2.28 12.61 -10.47
C GLY A 69 -3.63 13.00 -9.88
N GLY A 70 -4.70 12.42 -10.38
CA GLY A 70 -6.02 12.47 -9.77
C GLY A 70 -6.34 11.18 -9.01
N VAL A 71 -7.45 11.18 -8.29
CA VAL A 71 -8.00 10.01 -7.63
C VAL A 71 -9.50 9.95 -7.86
N GLU A 72 -10.00 8.76 -8.14
CA GLU A 72 -11.42 8.45 -8.17
C GLU A 72 -11.75 7.48 -7.05
N TRP A 73 -12.93 7.59 -6.49
CA TRP A 73 -13.44 6.67 -5.48
C TRP A 73 -14.88 6.27 -5.78
N ASP A 74 -15.18 5.02 -5.46
CA ASP A 74 -16.51 4.44 -5.55
C ASP A 74 -16.81 3.61 -4.31
N LEU A 75 -17.97 3.85 -3.69
CA LEU A 75 -18.40 3.09 -2.52
C LEU A 75 -18.91 1.71 -2.94
N ASN A 76 -18.37 0.68 -2.33
CA ASN A 76 -18.86 -0.68 -2.51
C ASN A 76 -20.14 -0.92 -1.67
N PHE A 77 -21.30 -0.84 -2.31
CA PHE A 77 -22.59 -1.02 -1.62
C PHE A 77 -22.80 -2.43 -1.07
N ILE A 78 -22.18 -3.46 -1.65
CA ILE A 78 -22.31 -4.84 -1.15
C ILE A 78 -21.68 -4.97 0.22
N SER A 79 -20.55 -4.32 0.45
CA SER A 79 -19.85 -4.33 1.75
C SER A 79 -20.68 -3.73 2.89
N LEU A 80 -21.63 -2.83 2.59
CA LEU A 80 -22.55 -2.30 3.60
C LEU A 80 -23.45 -3.40 4.19
N LEU A 81 -23.84 -4.39 3.39
CA LEU A 81 -24.63 -5.52 3.86
C LEU A 81 -23.83 -6.44 4.79
N GLU A 82 -22.50 -6.38 4.68
CA GLU A 82 -21.56 -7.13 5.54
C GLU A 82 -21.11 -6.33 6.77
N GLY A 83 -21.69 -5.15 6.99
CA GLY A 83 -21.35 -4.29 8.13
C GLY A 83 -20.03 -3.53 7.94
N ARG A 84 -19.63 -3.25 6.69
CA ARG A 84 -18.39 -2.57 6.32
C ARG A 84 -18.67 -1.43 5.34
N VAL A 85 -17.96 -0.32 5.49
CA VAL A 85 -17.94 0.79 4.54
C VAL A 85 -16.63 0.72 3.79
N VAL A 86 -16.67 0.31 2.54
CA VAL A 86 -15.49 0.05 1.72
C VAL A 86 -15.54 0.89 0.45
N TRP A 87 -14.44 1.54 0.12
CA TRP A 87 -14.26 2.27 -1.13
C TRP A 87 -13.23 1.59 -2.02
N ASP A 88 -13.53 1.60 -3.31
CA ASP A 88 -12.56 1.34 -4.36
C ASP A 88 -11.94 2.67 -4.77
N LEU A 89 -10.62 2.82 -4.57
CA LEU A 89 -9.85 4.01 -4.94
C LEU A 89 -9.01 3.70 -6.16
N THR A 90 -8.99 4.59 -7.15
CA THR A 90 -8.18 4.44 -8.36
C THR A 90 -7.43 5.74 -8.65
N VAL A 91 -6.11 5.64 -8.85
CA VAL A 91 -5.30 6.78 -9.30
C VAL A 91 -5.48 6.95 -10.80
N VAL A 92 -5.79 8.19 -11.22
CA VAL A 92 -6.07 8.56 -12.61
C VAL A 92 -5.16 9.70 -13.08
N GLY A 93 -5.00 9.81 -14.40
CA GLY A 93 -4.31 10.95 -15.01
C GLY A 93 -2.81 10.77 -15.27
N ASP A 94 -2.08 9.94 -14.54
CA ASP A 94 -0.70 9.60 -14.85
C ASP A 94 -0.63 8.27 -15.61
N LYS A 95 -0.27 8.33 -16.90
CA LYS A 95 -0.18 7.14 -17.76
C LYS A 95 0.89 6.13 -17.33
N GLU A 96 1.83 6.54 -16.49
CA GLU A 96 2.91 5.68 -16.02
C GLU A 96 2.57 4.99 -14.70
N ILE A 97 1.57 5.49 -13.96
CA ILE A 97 1.14 4.95 -12.67
C ILE A 97 -0.26 4.35 -12.83
N THR A 98 -0.40 3.12 -12.39
CA THR A 98 -1.71 2.50 -12.14
C THR A 98 -1.74 2.10 -10.68
N ALA A 99 -2.70 2.62 -9.93
CA ALA A 99 -2.88 2.25 -8.54
C ALA A 99 -4.36 2.09 -8.24
N THR A 100 -4.73 0.97 -7.64
CA THR A 100 -6.06 0.73 -7.11
C THR A 100 -5.95 0.21 -5.69
N VAL A 101 -6.79 0.73 -4.81
CA VAL A 101 -6.86 0.31 -3.41
C VAL A 101 -8.32 0.05 -3.09
N ARG A 102 -8.60 -1.10 -2.52
CA ARG A 102 -9.89 -1.39 -1.89
C ARG A 102 -9.70 -1.39 -0.39
N GLY A 103 -10.39 -0.49 0.29
CA GLY A 103 -10.26 -0.37 1.74
C GLY A 103 -11.38 0.45 2.36
N GLY A 104 -11.46 0.41 3.67
CA GLY A 104 -12.53 1.10 4.39
C GLY A 104 -12.51 0.85 5.88
N VAL A 105 -13.70 0.91 6.47
CA VAL A 105 -13.87 0.76 7.93
C VAL A 105 -15.05 -0.16 8.22
N SER A 106 -14.92 -1.08 9.17
CA SER A 106 -16.05 -1.85 9.67
C SER A 106 -16.96 -0.98 10.57
N PHE A 107 -18.22 -1.36 10.76
CA PHE A 107 -19.13 -0.66 11.68
C PHE A 107 -18.63 -0.64 13.14
N PHE A 108 -17.67 -1.50 13.46
CA PHE A 108 -17.00 -1.53 14.77
C PHE A 108 -15.71 -0.68 14.82
N GLY A 109 -15.45 0.13 13.78
CA GLY A 109 -14.31 1.04 13.74
C GLY A 109 -12.98 0.41 13.34
N ARG A 110 -12.95 -0.88 12.89
CA ARG A 110 -11.73 -1.53 12.41
C ARG A 110 -11.40 -1.05 11.01
N GLU A 111 -10.21 -0.53 10.81
CA GLU A 111 -9.67 -0.19 9.49
C GLU A 111 -9.38 -1.48 8.70
N LEU A 112 -9.69 -1.45 7.41
CA LEU A 112 -9.56 -2.58 6.50
C LEU A 112 -8.87 -2.13 5.22
N VAL A 113 -7.88 -2.89 4.77
CA VAL A 113 -7.35 -2.80 3.41
C VAL A 113 -7.50 -4.19 2.80
N GLU A 114 -8.44 -4.34 1.86
CA GLU A 114 -8.75 -5.66 1.27
C GLU A 114 -7.81 -6.00 0.13
N SER A 115 -7.44 -5.00 -0.68
CA SER A 115 -6.49 -5.20 -1.77
C SER A 115 -5.76 -3.91 -2.10
N LEU A 116 -4.52 -4.07 -2.57
CA LEU A 116 -3.68 -3.00 -3.10
C LEU A 116 -3.02 -3.49 -4.38
N TYR A 117 -3.34 -2.87 -5.50
CA TYR A 117 -2.61 -3.02 -6.74
C TYR A 117 -1.88 -1.74 -7.07
N LEU A 118 -0.59 -1.84 -7.37
CA LEU A 118 0.26 -0.72 -7.73
C LEU A 118 1.20 -1.13 -8.85
N ASP A 119 1.22 -0.38 -9.94
CA ASP A 119 2.14 -0.57 -11.06
C ASP A 119 2.74 0.78 -11.45
N LEU A 120 4.05 0.95 -11.22
CA LEU A 120 4.75 2.21 -11.47
C LEU A 120 6.22 2.00 -11.82
N PRO A 121 6.85 2.98 -12.51
CA PRO A 121 8.29 3.00 -12.70
C PRO A 121 9.05 3.08 -11.36
N VAL A 122 10.15 2.34 -11.22
CA VAL A 122 11.00 2.34 -10.01
C VAL A 122 11.45 3.75 -9.66
N ARG A 123 11.79 4.59 -10.65
CA ARG A 123 12.17 6.00 -10.41
C ARG A 123 11.11 6.82 -9.68
N LYS A 124 9.81 6.52 -9.90
CA LYS A 124 8.71 7.17 -9.18
C LYS A 124 8.56 6.59 -7.77
N ALA A 125 8.71 5.27 -7.61
CA ALA A 125 8.70 4.64 -6.29
C ALA A 125 9.79 5.20 -5.38
N THR A 126 11.01 5.36 -5.87
CA THR A 126 12.12 5.91 -5.09
C THR A 126 11.94 7.38 -4.74
N ALA A 127 11.23 8.14 -5.56
CA ALA A 127 10.90 9.52 -5.26
C ALA A 127 10.04 9.68 -3.99
N PHE A 128 9.21 8.68 -3.64
CA PHE A 128 8.43 8.66 -2.40
C PHE A 128 9.26 8.27 -1.16
N LEU A 129 10.42 7.65 -1.36
CA LEU A 129 11.25 7.17 -0.25
C LEU A 129 12.27 8.20 0.25
N HIS A 130 12.18 9.47 -0.15
CA HIS A 130 13.06 10.59 0.26
C HIS A 130 14.57 10.29 0.19
N ARG A 131 14.98 9.29 -0.57
CA ARG A 131 16.38 8.97 -0.79
C ARG A 131 16.72 9.28 -2.24
N GLU A 132 17.69 10.14 -2.47
CA GLU A 132 18.41 10.19 -3.74
C GLU A 132 19.13 8.86 -3.92
N VAL A 133 18.37 7.84 -4.24
CA VAL A 133 18.94 6.58 -4.68
C VAL A 133 19.49 6.84 -6.08
N ALA A 134 20.71 6.40 -6.33
CA ALA A 134 21.32 6.40 -7.65
C ALA A 134 20.26 6.05 -8.71
N SER A 135 20.33 6.69 -9.88
CA SER A 135 19.31 6.57 -10.92
C SER A 135 18.91 5.09 -11.12
N LEU A 136 17.78 4.71 -10.53
CA LEU A 136 17.18 3.39 -10.69
C LEU A 136 16.14 3.46 -11.79
N ASP A 137 16.18 2.52 -12.71
CA ASP A 137 15.16 2.31 -13.72
C ASP A 137 14.58 0.91 -13.62
N GLY A 138 13.42 0.71 -14.24
CA GLY A 138 12.65 -0.52 -14.15
C GLY A 138 11.21 -0.26 -13.78
N ARG A 139 10.46 -1.34 -13.47
CA ARG A 139 9.04 -1.29 -13.13
C ARG A 139 8.74 -2.13 -11.91
N VAL A 140 8.00 -1.57 -10.97
CA VAL A 140 7.52 -2.27 -9.77
C VAL A 140 6.02 -2.52 -9.94
N ILE A 141 5.62 -3.76 -9.71
CA ILE A 141 4.22 -4.18 -9.65
C ILE A 141 4.01 -4.79 -8.27
N VAL A 142 3.09 -4.23 -7.51
CA VAL A 142 2.64 -4.72 -6.21
C VAL A 142 1.20 -5.17 -6.35
N ASP A 143 0.91 -6.39 -5.93
CA ASP A 143 -0.42 -6.97 -5.97
C ASP A 143 -0.64 -7.68 -4.63
N LEU A 144 -1.25 -6.97 -3.69
CA LEU A 144 -1.52 -7.47 -2.34
C LEU A 144 -3.01 -7.70 -2.17
N VAL A 145 -3.32 -8.81 -1.54
CA VAL A 145 -4.67 -9.20 -1.13
C VAL A 145 -4.65 -9.52 0.37
N GLU A 146 -5.78 -9.35 1.03
CA GLU A 146 -5.91 -9.67 2.47
C GLU A 146 -4.88 -8.94 3.36
N LEU A 147 -4.70 -7.65 3.14
CA LEU A 147 -3.83 -6.84 3.98
C LEU A 147 -4.54 -6.49 5.29
N ASP A 148 -4.22 -7.20 6.36
CA ASP A 148 -4.72 -6.93 7.71
C ASP A 148 -3.61 -6.30 8.56
N ILE A 149 -3.71 -4.98 8.75
CA ILE A 149 -2.80 -4.21 9.60
C ILE A 149 -3.63 -3.65 10.75
N ASN A 150 -3.57 -4.30 11.89
CA ASN A 150 -4.22 -3.77 13.10
C ASN A 150 -3.17 -3.06 13.97
N ARG A 151 -3.30 -1.74 14.13
CA ARG A 151 -2.38 -0.94 14.95
C ARG A 151 -2.56 -1.15 16.44
N ASP A 152 -3.76 -1.44 16.89
CA ASP A 152 -4.08 -1.61 18.32
C ASP A 152 -3.73 -3.02 18.83
N TYR A 153 -3.83 -4.00 17.95
CA TYR A 153 -3.36 -5.36 18.16
C TYR A 153 -2.46 -5.70 16.98
N PRO A 154 -1.13 -5.72 17.13
CA PRO A 154 -0.22 -5.89 16.02
C PRO A 154 -0.38 -7.30 15.42
N GLN A 155 -1.40 -7.44 14.58
CA GLN A 155 -1.61 -8.58 13.71
C GLN A 155 -1.21 -8.13 12.31
N PHE A 156 -0.11 -8.66 11.84
CA PHE A 156 0.35 -8.46 10.47
C PHE A 156 0.02 -9.72 9.67
N SER A 157 -0.84 -9.57 8.68
CA SER A 157 -1.15 -10.64 7.75
C SER A 157 -1.30 -10.05 6.37
N VAL A 158 -0.51 -10.54 5.43
CA VAL A 158 -0.55 -10.10 4.04
C VAL A 158 -0.33 -11.29 3.12
N ALA A 159 -1.06 -11.33 2.02
CA ALA A 159 -0.82 -12.24 0.90
C ALA A 159 -0.70 -11.45 -0.40
N GLY A 160 -0.03 -12.01 -1.40
CA GLY A 160 0.10 -11.39 -2.70
C GLY A 160 1.45 -11.54 -3.36
N SER A 161 1.82 -10.59 -4.20
CA SER A 161 3.12 -10.60 -4.86
C SER A 161 3.67 -9.20 -5.11
N VAL A 162 5.00 -9.11 -5.12
CA VAL A 162 5.73 -7.94 -5.59
C VAL A 162 6.66 -8.37 -6.71
N LYS A 163 6.59 -7.71 -7.85
CA LYS A 163 7.45 -7.97 -9.02
C LYS A 163 8.24 -6.71 -9.35
N VAL A 164 9.53 -6.87 -9.55
CA VAL A 164 10.42 -5.82 -10.06
C VAL A 164 10.96 -6.29 -11.40
N ASN A 165 10.60 -5.59 -12.45
CA ASN A 165 10.97 -5.97 -13.80
C ASN A 165 12.06 -5.02 -14.34
N GLY A 166 13.13 -5.62 -14.90
CA GLY A 166 14.18 -4.88 -15.59
C GLY A 166 14.85 -3.82 -14.71
N LEU A 167 15.21 -4.18 -13.45
CA LEU A 167 15.89 -3.26 -12.56
C LEU A 167 17.28 -2.93 -13.08
N GLN A 168 17.56 -1.64 -13.31
CA GLN A 168 18.84 -1.13 -13.75
C GLN A 168 19.35 -0.06 -12.79
N ILE A 169 20.65 0.06 -12.64
CA ILE A 169 21.31 1.09 -11.82
C ILE A 169 22.21 1.94 -12.71
N GLY A 170 22.09 3.27 -12.58
CA GLY A 170 22.93 4.21 -13.31
C GLY A 170 22.74 4.14 -14.82
N ARG A 171 23.84 4.14 -15.58
CA ARG A 171 23.81 4.12 -17.05
C ARG A 171 23.67 2.70 -17.59
N GLY A 172 22.59 1.98 -17.21
CA GLY A 172 22.23 0.71 -17.86
C GLY A 172 22.92 -0.53 -17.28
N VAL A 173 23.37 -0.51 -16.02
CA VAL A 173 23.80 -1.74 -15.33
C VAL A 173 22.57 -2.57 -15.01
N ASP A 174 22.34 -3.64 -15.76
CA ASP A 174 21.21 -4.54 -15.56
C ASP A 174 21.41 -5.39 -14.29
N ILE A 175 20.57 -5.18 -13.30
CA ILE A 175 20.54 -5.97 -12.07
C ILE A 175 19.70 -7.23 -12.27
N GLY A 176 18.61 -7.11 -13.04
CA GLY A 176 17.69 -8.21 -13.33
C GLY A 176 16.26 -7.93 -12.89
N SER A 177 15.47 -8.99 -12.97
CA SER A 177 14.08 -8.98 -12.51
C SER A 177 13.92 -9.86 -11.28
N PHE A 178 13.01 -9.46 -10.38
CA PHE A 178 12.78 -10.14 -9.10
C PHE A 178 11.29 -10.34 -8.88
N THR A 179 10.96 -11.38 -8.14
CA THR A 179 9.59 -11.61 -7.67
C THR A 179 9.64 -11.98 -6.20
N ALA A 180 8.79 -11.35 -5.40
CA ALA A 180 8.47 -11.77 -4.05
C ALA A 180 7.05 -12.32 -4.05
N ALA A 181 6.89 -13.60 -3.75
CA ALA A 181 5.60 -14.20 -3.45
C ALA A 181 5.37 -14.08 -1.94
N ILE A 182 4.18 -13.68 -1.56
CA ILE A 182 3.80 -13.44 -0.17
C ILE A 182 2.63 -14.36 0.14
N ASP A 183 2.88 -15.34 1.00
CA ASP A 183 1.89 -16.33 1.42
C ASP A 183 1.53 -16.09 2.89
N LYS A 184 0.24 -16.17 3.19
CA LYS A 184 -0.25 -16.16 4.56
C LYS A 184 -0.04 -17.56 5.14
N GLU A 185 0.69 -17.63 6.23
CA GLU A 185 0.84 -18.86 7.03
C GLU A 185 0.10 -18.71 8.36
N ASN A 186 -0.20 -19.84 9.04
CA ASN A 186 -0.93 -19.84 10.32
C ASN A 186 -0.27 -18.97 11.40
N GLU A 187 1.02 -18.75 11.31
CA GLU A 187 1.85 -17.99 12.25
C GLU A 187 2.41 -16.70 11.63
N GLY A 188 1.69 -16.07 10.68
CA GLY A 188 2.10 -14.82 10.07
C GLY A 188 2.18 -14.85 8.55
N SER A 189 3.20 -14.21 7.98
CA SER A 189 3.41 -14.14 6.53
C SER A 189 4.80 -14.64 6.16
N LYS A 190 4.88 -15.39 5.06
CA LYS A 190 6.13 -15.82 4.45
C LYS A 190 6.31 -15.18 3.10
N ILE A 191 7.43 -14.52 2.93
CA ILE A 191 7.82 -13.86 1.67
C ILE A 191 8.96 -14.64 1.06
N VAL A 192 8.77 -15.14 -0.16
CA VAL A 192 9.82 -15.79 -0.94
C VAL A 192 10.26 -14.87 -2.05
N PHE A 193 11.42 -14.26 -1.87
CA PHE A 193 12.04 -13.35 -2.84
C PHE A 193 13.03 -14.09 -3.73
N GLN A 194 12.82 -14.06 -5.03
CA GLN A 194 13.64 -14.76 -6.00
C GLN A 194 13.95 -13.88 -7.22
N SER A 195 15.17 -14.06 -7.75
CA SER A 195 15.51 -13.49 -9.06
C SER A 195 14.81 -14.25 -10.19
N ARG A 196 14.43 -13.53 -11.24
CA ARG A 196 13.87 -14.07 -12.47
C ARG A 196 14.77 -13.76 -13.66
N GLY A 197 15.06 -14.77 -14.46
CA GLY A 197 15.81 -14.61 -15.70
C GLY A 197 17.33 -14.46 -15.51
N LYS A 198 17.99 -13.84 -16.52
CA LYS A 198 19.45 -13.77 -16.62
C LYS A 198 20.00 -12.39 -16.22
N GLY A 199 19.62 -11.88 -15.03
CA GLY A 199 20.20 -10.64 -14.49
C GLY A 199 21.64 -10.82 -13.99
N THR A 200 22.30 -9.72 -13.64
CA THR A 200 23.63 -9.75 -13.03
C THR A 200 23.59 -10.20 -11.56
N VAL A 201 22.40 -10.26 -10.95
CA VAL A 201 22.19 -10.68 -9.56
C VAL A 201 21.20 -11.84 -9.50
N GLY A 202 21.65 -12.97 -8.97
CA GLY A 202 20.80 -14.06 -8.51
C GLY A 202 20.44 -13.84 -7.03
N ALA A 203 19.19 -14.02 -6.64
CA ALA A 203 18.76 -13.94 -5.25
C ALA A 203 17.72 -15.02 -4.94
N ASN A 204 17.85 -15.59 -3.74
CA ASN A 204 16.84 -16.47 -3.15
C ASN A 204 16.82 -16.19 -1.64
N ILE A 205 15.83 -15.45 -1.20
CA ILE A 205 15.71 -14.97 0.17
C ILE A 205 14.32 -15.28 0.68
N ILE A 206 14.23 -15.81 1.87
CA ILE A 206 12.98 -16.09 2.56
C ILE A 206 12.88 -15.16 3.76
N ILE A 207 11.76 -14.50 3.90
CA ILE A 207 11.44 -13.62 5.01
C ILE A 207 10.21 -14.19 5.70
N PHE A 208 10.31 -14.45 6.99
CA PHE A 208 9.18 -14.80 7.84
C PHE A 208 8.83 -13.59 8.70
N ILE A 209 7.56 -13.24 8.76
CA ILE A 209 7.03 -12.18 9.62
C ILE A 209 5.95 -12.81 10.48
N ASP A 210 6.14 -12.81 11.79
CA ASP A 210 5.12 -13.31 12.72
C ASP A 210 3.98 -12.31 12.92
N PRO A 211 2.85 -12.71 13.53
CA PRO A 211 1.72 -11.80 13.77
C PRO A 211 2.07 -10.57 14.62
N ALA A 212 3.11 -10.64 15.45
CA ALA A 212 3.59 -9.53 16.26
C ALA A 212 4.51 -8.56 15.48
N GLY A 213 4.76 -8.83 14.19
CA GLY A 213 5.63 -8.01 13.35
C GLY A 213 7.12 -8.31 13.48
N LYS A 214 7.53 -9.35 14.23
CA LYS A 214 8.93 -9.74 14.24
C LYS A 214 9.30 -10.46 12.97
N TYR A 215 10.39 -10.06 12.36
CA TYR A 215 10.83 -10.69 11.11
C TYR A 215 12.15 -11.45 11.25
N ARG A 216 12.31 -12.47 10.42
CA ARG A 216 13.54 -13.23 10.21
C ARG A 216 13.79 -13.37 8.71
N VAL A 217 14.97 -12.97 8.28
CA VAL A 217 15.43 -13.05 6.89
C VAL A 217 16.53 -14.09 6.78
N GLU A 218 16.38 -15.02 5.87
CA GLU A 218 17.38 -16.03 5.56
C GLU A 218 17.48 -16.23 4.05
N GLY A 219 18.70 -16.32 3.52
CA GLY A 219 18.86 -16.58 2.10
C GLY A 219 20.26 -16.32 1.57
N SER A 220 20.33 -16.22 0.26
CA SER A 220 21.58 -15.89 -0.43
C SER A 220 21.32 -15.01 -1.64
N ALA A 221 22.30 -14.17 -1.94
CA ALA A 221 22.39 -13.44 -3.19
C ALA A 221 23.74 -13.76 -3.85
N GLU A 222 23.79 -13.77 -5.16
CA GLU A 222 24.98 -14.09 -5.94
C GLU A 222 25.13 -13.10 -7.10
N ALA A 223 26.33 -12.53 -7.23
CA ALA A 223 26.68 -11.73 -8.38
C ALA A 223 27.23 -12.66 -9.49
N ASN A 224 26.73 -12.55 -10.71
CA ASN A 224 27.32 -13.27 -11.81
C ASN A 224 28.76 -12.76 -12.13
N GLU A 225 29.48 -13.46 -12.97
CA GLU A 225 30.88 -13.10 -13.31
C GLU A 225 31.00 -11.72 -13.94
N ASN A 226 30.00 -11.30 -14.72
CA ASN A 226 29.94 -10.02 -15.42
C ASN A 226 29.44 -8.86 -14.52
N ALA A 227 29.09 -9.13 -13.26
CA ALA A 227 28.65 -8.10 -12.35
C ALA A 227 29.78 -7.11 -12.03
N GLY A 228 29.55 -5.84 -12.27
CA GLY A 228 30.47 -4.76 -11.97
C GLY A 228 30.79 -4.64 -10.48
N ALA A 229 31.90 -3.95 -10.15
CA ALA A 229 32.32 -3.75 -8.74
C ALA A 229 31.22 -3.11 -7.88
N ALA A 230 30.45 -2.16 -8.43
CA ALA A 230 29.37 -1.50 -7.72
C ALA A 230 28.29 -2.48 -7.23
N VAL A 231 27.92 -3.46 -8.05
CA VAL A 231 26.94 -4.51 -7.71
C VAL A 231 27.49 -5.40 -6.59
N LYS A 232 28.75 -5.81 -6.69
CA LYS A 232 29.42 -6.63 -5.66
C LYS A 232 29.53 -5.89 -4.33
N THR A 233 29.81 -4.59 -4.36
CA THR A 233 29.84 -3.73 -3.18
C THR A 233 28.45 -3.60 -2.57
N ALA A 234 27.40 -3.37 -3.36
CA ALA A 234 26.04 -3.30 -2.88
C ALA A 234 25.58 -4.61 -2.21
N LEU A 235 25.93 -5.76 -2.78
CA LEU A 235 25.63 -7.06 -2.18
C LEU A 235 26.37 -7.31 -0.86
N ALA A 236 27.58 -6.76 -0.70
CA ALA A 236 28.33 -6.84 0.55
C ALA A 236 27.67 -6.05 1.71
N TRP A 237 26.83 -5.07 1.38
CA TRP A 237 26.02 -4.34 2.40
C TRP A 237 24.79 -5.13 2.85
N VAL A 238 24.25 -5.98 1.97
CA VAL A 238 23.05 -6.78 2.25
C VAL A 238 23.38 -8.09 2.96
N GLY A 239 24.56 -8.66 2.69
CA GLY A 239 24.93 -9.96 3.22
C GLY A 239 26.41 -10.16 3.48
N LYS A 240 26.74 -11.19 4.27
CA LYS A 240 28.14 -11.59 4.52
C LYS A 240 28.65 -12.47 3.37
N ARG A 241 29.80 -12.13 2.81
CA ARG A 241 30.45 -12.91 1.75
C ARG A 241 30.85 -14.29 2.28
N LYS A 242 30.40 -15.34 1.59
CA LYS A 242 30.69 -16.74 1.97
C LYS A 242 31.74 -17.41 1.06
N GLY A 243 32.24 -16.71 0.04
CA GLY A 243 33.22 -17.20 -0.95
C GLY A 243 32.77 -16.80 -2.37
N GLY A 244 33.75 -16.56 -3.26
CA GLY A 244 33.46 -16.11 -4.61
C GLY A 244 32.56 -14.88 -4.66
N ASN A 245 31.50 -14.97 -5.44
CA ASN A 245 30.49 -13.92 -5.62
C ASN A 245 29.20 -14.15 -4.83
N LYS A 246 29.21 -15.11 -3.87
CA LYS A 246 28.04 -15.49 -3.08
C LYS A 246 28.00 -14.77 -1.73
N PHE A 247 26.85 -14.22 -1.38
CA PHE A 247 26.58 -13.51 -0.15
C PHE A 247 25.45 -14.21 0.60
N VAL A 248 25.61 -14.44 1.89
CA VAL A 248 24.57 -14.98 2.76
C VAL A 248 23.88 -13.83 3.47
N VAL A 249 22.58 -13.78 3.34
CA VAL A 249 21.71 -12.78 3.98
C VAL A 249 21.10 -13.43 5.21
N LYS A 250 21.36 -12.86 6.38
CA LYS A 250 20.70 -13.22 7.65
C LYS A 250 20.42 -11.96 8.43
N SER A 251 19.16 -11.75 8.78
CA SER A 251 18.73 -10.64 9.62
C SER A 251 17.53 -11.06 10.45
N LYS A 252 17.34 -10.37 11.57
CA LYS A 252 16.14 -10.45 12.40
C LYS A 252 15.86 -9.09 13.00
N GLY A 253 14.61 -8.78 13.25
CA GLY A 253 14.24 -7.50 13.84
C GLY A 253 12.73 -7.40 14.07
N ASP A 254 12.29 -6.18 14.24
CA ASP A 254 10.89 -5.82 14.45
C ASP A 254 10.47 -4.85 13.34
N LEU A 255 9.41 -5.21 12.63
CA LEU A 255 8.86 -4.44 11.51
C LEU A 255 8.34 -3.06 11.98
N TRP A 256 7.73 -3.03 13.17
CA TRP A 256 7.18 -1.80 13.73
C TRP A 256 8.26 -0.78 14.06
N SER A 257 9.42 -1.24 14.52
CA SER A 257 10.57 -0.37 14.74
C SER A 257 11.15 0.20 13.45
N LEU A 258 11.08 -0.56 12.33
CA LEU A 258 11.48 -0.07 11.01
C LEU A 258 10.50 0.97 10.48
N ILE A 259 9.21 0.70 10.58
CA ILE A 259 8.14 1.61 10.13
C ILE A 259 8.15 2.88 11.00
N GLY A 260 8.26 2.75 12.32
CA GLY A 260 8.34 3.88 13.24
C GLY A 260 9.57 4.77 12.99
N ASN A 261 10.72 4.20 12.66
CA ASN A 261 11.89 4.97 12.25
C ASN A 261 11.71 5.69 10.92
N VAL A 262 10.96 5.10 9.97
CA VAL A 262 10.62 5.77 8.70
C VAL A 262 9.66 6.92 8.94
N ILE A 263 8.65 6.74 9.79
CA ILE A 263 7.68 7.77 10.15
C ILE A 263 8.34 8.91 10.94
N ASN A 264 9.18 8.60 11.93
CA ASN A 264 9.89 9.61 12.73
C ASN A 264 10.99 10.38 11.96
N LEU A 265 11.48 9.84 10.85
CA LEU A 265 12.39 10.57 9.96
C LEU A 265 11.66 11.63 9.12
N THR A 266 10.32 11.54 9.02
CA THR A 266 9.48 12.53 8.34
C THR A 266 9.01 13.65 9.28
N ASP A 267 9.07 13.45 10.61
CA ASP A 267 8.61 14.42 11.62
C ASP A 267 9.71 15.37 12.13
N ASN A 268 10.93 15.31 11.60
CA ASN A 268 11.99 16.23 11.97
C ASN A 268 12.18 17.30 10.89
N PRO A 269 11.76 18.58 11.16
CA PRO A 269 11.86 19.68 10.21
C PRO A 269 13.29 20.11 9.91
#